data_eebc3f24e2e24a4348acba241092da3c
#
_entry.id   eebc3f24e2e24a4348acba241092da3c
#
_cell.length_a   1.000
_cell.length_b   1.000
_cell.length_c   1.000
_cell.angle_alpha   90.00
_cell.angle_beta   90.00
_cell.angle_gamma   90.00
#
_symmetry.space_group_name_H-M   'P 1'
#
loop_
_entity.id
_entity.type
_entity.pdbx_description
1 polymer ?
#
loop_
_entity_poly.entity_id
_entity_poly.type
_entity_poly.pdbx_seq_one_letter_code
_entity_poly.pdbx_strand_id
1 'polypeptide(L)'
;MKKILSELSAIDSPQERAEGFEFVVKRILETAPEFRSNFKNVWLWNKYPDRRGADLGIDLVAENKQGERVAIQAKSYDPDKRLNWPDISGFHDDALGRAEIDQLMLITTTDKVSSTVKKQLEQGKKPCAIWARSDLENLGISPRTSLDTLASSLRPAATKFRPKRHQKTAATKAVAHLRVHKRGQVLMPSGTGKTLIGLWAREELNVKRTVVFVPSIALLRQTWSHWTKHSSKEFYSVAVCSESRGRDSLVSGPSGAGLPPTTDPDVIAEALGVRGPIVVFATYDAAAVIEEAIKKTKWSFNLMIADDAHNTTSAGLAAFTRPLDDEHIAARRRLFLTATPTIVSKRSHKRGNEESYQIHSMNDTEVFGEIVYRLPFSEALEKKLVTDYEVLVVGVDDTAIAKGIRSGKPLKLTGSEIDAGELAA
;
A
#
# COMPACT_ATOMS: atom_id res chain seq x y z
N MET A 1 3.22 10.28 16.78
CA MET A 1 2.15 9.50 17.45
C MET A 1 2.53 8.86 18.77
N LYS A 2 3.67 8.17 18.92
CA LYS A 2 4.05 7.48 20.19
C LYS A 2 3.86 8.35 21.45
N LYS A 3 4.30 9.62 21.40
CA LYS A 3 4.14 10.56 22.52
C LYS A 3 2.66 10.83 22.84
N ILE A 4 1.82 11.06 21.84
CA ILE A 4 0.37 11.31 22.01
C ILE A 4 -0.31 10.08 22.64
N LEU A 5 0.00 8.86 22.14
CA LEU A 5 -0.55 7.63 22.69
C LEU A 5 -0.10 7.39 24.14
N SER A 6 1.14 7.76 24.48
CA SER A 6 1.64 7.69 25.86
C SER A 6 0.92 8.71 26.77
N GLU A 7 0.73 9.94 26.31
CA GLU A 7 -0.01 10.96 27.05
C GLU A 7 -1.48 10.57 27.27
N LEU A 8 -2.12 9.96 26.26
CA LEU A 8 -3.48 9.40 26.40
C LEU A 8 -3.53 8.25 27.42
N SER A 9 -2.54 7.36 27.39
CA SER A 9 -2.48 6.23 28.35
C SER A 9 -2.29 6.70 29.78
N ALA A 10 -1.75 7.89 30.02
CA ALA A 10 -1.55 8.47 31.34
C ALA A 10 -2.82 9.13 31.94
N ILE A 11 -3.91 9.21 31.18
CA ILE A 11 -5.20 9.69 31.68
C ILE A 11 -5.86 8.58 32.51
N ASP A 12 -6.09 8.82 33.79
CA ASP A 12 -6.62 7.82 34.72
C ASP A 12 -8.08 7.46 34.41
N SER A 13 -8.92 8.46 34.09
CA SER A 13 -10.33 8.26 33.78
C SER A 13 -10.51 7.54 32.43
N PRO A 14 -11.11 6.33 32.41
CA PRO A 14 -11.37 5.63 31.15
C PRO A 14 -12.27 6.41 30.19
N GLN A 15 -13.23 7.17 30.72
CA GLN A 15 -14.13 7.99 29.93
C GLN A 15 -13.39 9.16 29.29
N GLU A 16 -12.61 9.92 30.05
CA GLU A 16 -11.82 11.04 29.52
C GLU A 16 -10.79 10.56 28.52
N ARG A 17 -10.20 9.37 28.74
CA ARG A 17 -9.28 8.75 27.80
C ARG A 17 -9.97 8.40 26.48
N ALA A 18 -11.20 7.86 26.52
CA ALA A 18 -11.98 7.55 25.34
C ALA A 18 -12.33 8.84 24.55
N GLU A 19 -12.87 9.84 25.20
CA GLU A 19 -13.21 11.14 24.60
C GLU A 19 -11.96 11.84 24.03
N GLY A 20 -10.86 11.79 24.76
CA GLY A 20 -9.55 12.29 24.29
C GLY A 20 -9.06 11.56 23.04
N PHE A 21 -9.26 10.23 22.97
CA PHE A 21 -8.87 9.46 21.80
C PHE A 21 -9.76 9.76 20.59
N GLU A 22 -11.07 9.88 20.74
CA GLU A 22 -11.99 10.32 19.68
C GLU A 22 -11.56 11.67 19.10
N PHE A 23 -11.21 12.62 19.97
CA PHE A 23 -10.69 13.91 19.53
C PHE A 23 -9.36 13.76 18.76
N VAL A 24 -8.44 12.94 19.26
CA VAL A 24 -7.17 12.65 18.57
C VAL A 24 -7.43 12.02 17.20
N VAL A 25 -8.35 11.05 17.11
CA VAL A 25 -8.76 10.43 15.85
C VAL A 25 -9.29 11.50 14.87
N LYS A 26 -10.20 12.37 15.32
CA LYS A 26 -10.70 13.48 14.50
C LYS A 26 -9.54 14.31 13.94
N ARG A 27 -8.61 14.74 14.80
CA ARG A 27 -7.48 15.57 14.38
C ARG A 27 -6.53 14.85 13.44
N ILE A 28 -6.32 13.56 13.63
CA ILE A 28 -5.53 12.72 12.71
C ILE A 28 -6.19 12.70 11.33
N LEU A 29 -7.48 12.43 11.25
CA LEU A 29 -8.20 12.36 9.97
C LEU A 29 -8.21 13.70 9.23
N GLU A 30 -8.25 14.82 9.94
CA GLU A 30 -8.21 16.17 9.37
C GLU A 30 -6.81 16.61 8.94
N THR A 31 -5.75 16.14 9.61
CA THR A 31 -4.43 16.79 9.52
C THR A 31 -3.29 15.86 9.09
N ALA A 32 -3.38 14.55 9.38
CA ALA A 32 -2.32 13.63 9.01
C ALA A 32 -2.24 13.50 7.49
N PRO A 33 -1.02 13.46 6.91
CA PRO A 33 -0.82 13.37 5.47
C PRO A 33 -1.60 12.22 4.82
N GLU A 34 -1.73 11.12 5.54
CA GLU A 34 -2.38 9.88 5.10
C GLU A 34 -3.90 10.06 4.86
N PHE A 35 -4.54 10.97 5.57
CA PHE A 35 -6.00 11.13 5.55
C PHE A 35 -6.49 12.44 4.94
N ARG A 36 -5.79 13.54 5.19
CA ARG A 36 -6.26 14.89 4.83
C ARG A 36 -6.57 15.09 3.35
N SER A 37 -5.93 14.31 2.46
CA SER A 37 -6.19 14.37 1.03
C SER A 37 -7.44 13.59 0.61
N ASN A 38 -7.91 12.66 1.45
CA ASN A 38 -9.03 11.79 1.17
C ASN A 38 -10.34 12.32 1.75
N PHE A 39 -10.30 12.90 2.94
CA PHE A 39 -11.49 13.42 3.61
C PHE A 39 -11.72 14.91 3.35
N LYS A 40 -12.98 15.27 3.13
CA LYS A 40 -13.47 16.65 2.98
C LYS A 40 -13.92 17.22 4.32
N ASN A 41 -14.67 16.43 5.08
CA ASN A 41 -15.21 16.77 6.38
C ASN A 41 -15.03 15.62 7.36
N VAL A 42 -14.84 15.95 8.66
CA VAL A 42 -14.80 14.97 9.75
C VAL A 42 -15.56 15.54 10.94
N TRP A 43 -16.56 14.82 11.42
CA TRP A 43 -17.39 15.22 12.56
C TRP A 43 -17.27 14.18 13.68
N LEU A 44 -17.27 14.64 14.91
CA LEU A 44 -17.67 13.79 16.04
C LEU A 44 -19.15 13.47 15.89
N TRP A 45 -19.58 12.29 16.30
CA TRP A 45 -20.97 11.83 16.14
C TRP A 45 -21.98 12.81 16.70
N ASN A 46 -21.74 13.40 17.88
CA ASN A 46 -22.60 14.38 18.51
C ASN A 46 -22.72 15.73 17.75
N LYS A 47 -21.85 15.97 16.76
CA LYS A 47 -21.82 17.16 15.89
C LYS A 47 -22.10 16.85 14.42
N TYR A 48 -22.44 15.60 14.12
CA TYR A 48 -22.73 15.18 12.75
C TYR A 48 -24.08 15.78 12.31
N PRO A 49 -24.15 16.52 11.16
CA PRO A 49 -25.37 17.26 10.77
C PRO A 49 -26.59 16.37 10.52
N ASP A 50 -26.36 15.19 9.93
CA ASP A 50 -27.42 14.23 9.57
C ASP A 50 -27.64 13.16 10.64
N ARG A 51 -27.20 13.41 11.88
CA ARG A 51 -27.37 12.49 13.00
C ARG A 51 -28.82 12.12 13.22
N ARG A 52 -29.14 10.83 13.15
CA ARG A 52 -30.47 10.28 13.45
C ARG A 52 -30.33 9.13 14.47
N GLY A 53 -31.16 9.13 15.48
CA GLY A 53 -31.24 8.06 16.46
C GLY A 53 -30.20 8.11 17.58
N ALA A 54 -30.18 7.05 18.38
CA ALA A 54 -29.28 6.89 19.51
C ALA A 54 -27.84 6.64 19.03
N ASP A 55 -26.89 6.87 19.95
CA ASP A 55 -25.51 6.49 19.80
C ASP A 55 -25.36 5.00 20.14
N LEU A 56 -25.08 4.19 19.13
CA LEU A 56 -24.88 2.74 19.28
C LEU A 56 -23.42 2.33 18.99
N GLY A 57 -22.50 3.32 19.06
CA GLY A 57 -21.06 3.07 18.95
C GLY A 57 -20.36 3.71 17.74
N ILE A 58 -21.05 4.58 16.99
CA ILE A 58 -20.39 5.45 16.01
C ILE A 58 -19.83 6.66 16.75
N ASP A 59 -18.51 6.80 16.80
CA ASP A 59 -17.85 7.90 17.49
C ASP A 59 -17.63 9.10 16.56
N LEU A 60 -17.34 8.85 15.28
CA LEU A 60 -17.15 9.88 14.26
C LEU A 60 -17.79 9.47 12.91
N VAL A 61 -18.07 10.50 12.10
CA VAL A 61 -18.37 10.33 10.67
C VAL A 61 -17.43 11.19 9.86
N ALA A 62 -16.86 10.62 8.80
CA ALA A 62 -16.07 11.35 7.82
C ALA A 62 -16.72 11.27 6.44
N GLU A 63 -16.69 12.37 5.69
CA GLU A 63 -17.11 12.46 4.30
C GLU A 63 -15.85 12.53 3.42
N ASN A 64 -15.73 11.62 2.47
CA ASN A 64 -14.64 11.67 1.51
C ASN A 64 -14.92 12.68 0.38
N LYS A 65 -13.98 12.86 -0.54
CA LYS A 65 -14.12 13.83 -1.65
C LYS A 65 -15.13 13.41 -2.72
N GLN A 66 -15.57 12.15 -2.70
CA GLN A 66 -16.64 11.61 -3.55
C GLN A 66 -18.02 11.80 -2.95
N GLY A 67 -18.12 12.20 -1.68
CA GLY A 67 -19.36 12.31 -0.95
C GLY A 67 -19.76 11.06 -0.19
N GLU A 68 -18.94 9.98 -0.26
CA GLU A 68 -19.17 8.76 0.53
C GLU A 68 -18.91 9.04 2.01
N ARG A 69 -19.69 8.39 2.87
CA ARG A 69 -19.64 8.55 4.32
C ARG A 69 -19.06 7.32 5.00
N VAL A 70 -18.06 7.56 5.83
CA VAL A 70 -17.36 6.55 6.61
C VAL A 70 -17.76 6.69 8.07
N ALA A 71 -18.42 5.66 8.64
CA ALA A 71 -18.64 5.57 10.08
C ALA A 71 -17.37 5.07 10.77
N ILE A 72 -16.99 5.71 11.87
CA ILE A 72 -15.72 5.45 12.54
C ILE A 72 -15.98 5.16 14.01
N GLN A 73 -15.38 4.05 14.49
CA GLN A 73 -15.31 3.75 15.91
C GLN A 73 -13.86 3.87 16.39
N ALA A 74 -13.67 4.57 17.52
CA ALA A 74 -12.39 4.81 18.17
C ALA A 74 -12.33 4.08 19.51
N LYS A 75 -11.46 3.06 19.64
CA LYS A 75 -11.29 2.28 20.87
C LYS A 75 -9.93 2.52 21.52
N SER A 76 -9.95 3.25 22.65
CA SER A 76 -8.76 3.48 23.46
C SER A 76 -8.59 2.36 24.48
N TYR A 77 -7.69 1.45 24.20
CA TYR A 77 -7.35 0.31 25.05
C TYR A 77 -5.89 0.36 25.48
N ASP A 78 -5.57 -0.31 26.57
CA ASP A 78 -4.18 -0.59 26.90
C ASP A 78 -3.56 -1.45 25.82
N PRO A 79 -2.26 -1.29 25.53
CA PRO A 79 -1.60 -1.99 24.42
C PRO A 79 -1.75 -3.51 24.47
N ASP A 80 -1.87 -4.05 25.69
CA ASP A 80 -1.98 -5.49 25.95
C ASP A 80 -3.41 -6.03 25.91
N LYS A 81 -4.41 -5.16 25.98
CA LYS A 81 -5.81 -5.55 25.94
C LYS A 81 -6.20 -6.00 24.53
N ARG A 82 -6.87 -7.15 24.43
CA ARG A 82 -7.41 -7.67 23.17
C ARG A 82 -8.77 -7.05 22.89
N LEU A 83 -8.96 -6.60 21.65
CA LEU A 83 -10.24 -6.14 21.13
C LEU A 83 -11.02 -7.35 20.59
N ASN A 84 -12.23 -7.59 21.12
CA ASN A 84 -13.08 -8.71 20.81
C ASN A 84 -14.38 -8.24 20.14
N TRP A 85 -15.14 -9.19 19.57
CA TRP A 85 -16.38 -8.86 18.83
C TRP A 85 -17.41 -8.09 19.65
N PRO A 86 -17.70 -8.44 20.92
CA PRO A 86 -18.66 -7.66 21.73
C PRO A 86 -18.29 -6.18 21.91
N ASP A 87 -17.01 -5.84 21.80
CA ASP A 87 -16.54 -4.45 21.93
C ASP A 87 -16.96 -3.54 20.77
N ILE A 88 -17.30 -4.13 19.61
CA ILE A 88 -17.59 -3.40 18.36
C ILE A 88 -18.86 -3.83 17.65
N SER A 89 -19.56 -4.88 18.11
CA SER A 89 -20.77 -5.39 17.45
C SER A 89 -21.86 -4.35 17.33
N GLY A 90 -22.09 -3.54 18.38
CA GLY A 90 -23.07 -2.45 18.35
C GLY A 90 -22.76 -1.42 17.26
N PHE A 91 -21.50 -1.00 17.14
CA PHE A 91 -21.05 -0.12 16.07
C PHE A 91 -21.29 -0.72 14.69
N HIS A 92 -20.88 -1.98 14.50
CA HIS A 92 -21.00 -2.67 13.23
C HIS A 92 -22.46 -2.76 12.79
N ASP A 93 -23.36 -3.21 13.68
CA ASP A 93 -24.76 -3.40 13.36
C ASP A 93 -25.49 -2.07 13.10
N ASP A 94 -25.19 -1.02 13.88
CA ASP A 94 -25.74 0.32 13.67
C ASP A 94 -25.28 0.91 12.33
N ALA A 95 -23.98 0.84 12.03
CA ALA A 95 -23.43 1.37 10.79
C ALA A 95 -23.92 0.60 9.55
N LEU A 96 -24.13 -0.71 9.65
CA LEU A 96 -24.73 -1.50 8.54
C LEU A 96 -26.20 -1.12 8.29
N GLY A 97 -26.96 -0.82 9.34
CA GLY A 97 -28.35 -0.42 9.24
C GLY A 97 -28.59 0.97 8.66
N ARG A 98 -27.57 1.80 8.56
CA ARG A 98 -27.66 3.18 8.07
C ARG A 98 -27.38 3.25 6.56
N ALA A 99 -28.39 3.58 5.77
CA ALA A 99 -28.25 3.68 4.31
C ALA A 99 -27.29 4.80 3.87
N GLU A 100 -27.15 5.85 4.68
CA GLU A 100 -26.27 6.97 4.42
C GLU A 100 -24.79 6.70 4.70
N ILE A 101 -24.45 5.57 5.31
CA ILE A 101 -23.06 5.15 5.56
C ILE A 101 -22.63 4.17 4.48
N ASP A 102 -21.52 4.46 3.82
CA ASP A 102 -20.98 3.64 2.73
C ASP A 102 -19.88 2.68 3.22
N GLN A 103 -19.08 3.13 4.18
CA GLN A 103 -17.89 2.43 4.65
C GLN A 103 -17.74 2.51 6.17
N LEU A 104 -16.97 1.59 6.74
CA LEU A 104 -16.66 1.54 8.16
C LEU A 104 -15.15 1.71 8.39
N MET A 105 -14.79 2.27 9.55
CA MET A 105 -13.41 2.35 9.99
C MET A 105 -13.33 2.11 11.50
N LEU A 106 -12.48 1.18 11.91
CA LEU A 106 -12.16 0.89 13.29
C LEU A 106 -10.75 1.38 13.60
N ILE A 107 -10.60 2.26 14.58
CA ILE A 107 -9.31 2.80 15.01
C ILE A 107 -9.09 2.41 16.48
N THR A 108 -7.95 1.78 16.79
CA THR A 108 -7.68 1.30 18.15
C THR A 108 -6.23 1.50 18.56
N THR A 109 -6.02 1.68 19.87
CA THR A 109 -4.70 1.82 20.49
C THR A 109 -4.02 0.49 20.85
N THR A 110 -4.58 -0.66 20.43
CA THR A 110 -3.99 -1.99 20.59
C THR A 110 -3.77 -2.67 19.26
N ASP A 111 -2.73 -3.50 19.15
CA ASP A 111 -2.50 -4.38 17.98
C ASP A 111 -3.20 -5.74 18.13
N LYS A 112 -3.71 -6.04 19.35
CA LYS A 112 -4.33 -7.32 19.68
C LYS A 112 -5.80 -7.37 19.26
N VAL A 113 -6.07 -7.35 17.94
CA VAL A 113 -7.41 -7.50 17.37
C VAL A 113 -7.70 -8.99 17.15
N SER A 114 -8.82 -9.49 17.73
CA SER A 114 -9.17 -10.92 17.62
C SER A 114 -9.49 -11.34 16.19
N SER A 115 -9.25 -12.62 15.88
CA SER A 115 -9.57 -13.21 14.57
C SER A 115 -11.07 -13.13 14.25
N THR A 116 -11.92 -13.24 15.27
CA THR A 116 -13.38 -13.10 15.14
C THR A 116 -13.76 -11.69 14.65
N VAL A 117 -13.17 -10.63 15.23
CA VAL A 117 -13.39 -9.25 14.77
C VAL A 117 -13.01 -9.11 13.31
N LYS A 118 -11.82 -9.55 12.95
CA LYS A 118 -11.33 -9.47 11.59
C LYS A 118 -12.27 -10.17 10.61
N LYS A 119 -12.63 -11.43 10.91
CA LYS A 119 -13.51 -12.24 10.07
C LYS A 119 -14.90 -11.62 9.90
N GLN A 120 -15.51 -11.10 10.97
CA GLN A 120 -16.84 -10.49 10.90
C GLN A 120 -16.84 -9.19 10.09
N LEU A 121 -15.80 -8.35 10.25
CA LEU A 121 -15.67 -7.12 9.47
C LEU A 121 -15.40 -7.38 7.97
N GLU A 122 -14.68 -8.47 7.65
CA GLU A 122 -14.46 -8.89 6.26
C GLU A 122 -15.71 -9.44 5.57
N GLN A 123 -16.55 -10.15 6.32
CA GLN A 123 -17.79 -10.72 5.83
C GLN A 123 -18.94 -9.71 5.82
N GLY A 124 -18.72 -8.52 6.36
CA GLY A 124 -19.71 -7.45 6.41
C GLY A 124 -20.09 -6.95 5.01
N LYS A 125 -21.35 -6.48 4.88
CA LYS A 125 -21.87 -5.93 3.62
C LYS A 125 -21.20 -4.61 3.20
N LYS A 126 -20.58 -3.89 4.13
CA LYS A 126 -19.87 -2.64 3.88
C LYS A 126 -18.39 -2.83 4.14
N PRO A 127 -17.51 -2.27 3.31
CA PRO A 127 -16.06 -2.35 3.51
C PRO A 127 -15.65 -1.74 4.85
N CYS A 128 -14.73 -2.38 5.58
CA CYS A 128 -14.22 -1.88 6.84
C CYS A 128 -12.69 -1.80 6.87
N ALA A 129 -12.15 -0.62 7.22
CA ALA A 129 -10.73 -0.43 7.47
C ALA A 129 -10.43 -0.56 8.97
N ILE A 130 -9.33 -1.26 9.32
CA ILE A 130 -8.86 -1.35 10.71
C ILE A 130 -7.51 -0.64 10.83
N TRP A 131 -7.43 0.33 11.75
CA TRP A 131 -6.21 1.03 12.13
C TRP A 131 -5.85 0.66 13.56
N ALA A 132 -4.81 -0.14 13.72
CA ALA A 132 -4.31 -0.57 15.02
C ALA A 132 -3.20 0.35 15.53
N ARG A 133 -2.68 0.09 16.73
CA ARG A 133 -1.64 0.89 17.37
C ARG A 133 -0.41 1.11 16.49
N SER A 134 0.12 0.03 15.93
CA SER A 134 1.31 0.08 15.06
C SER A 134 1.12 1.00 13.84
N ASP A 135 -0.08 1.05 13.27
CA ASP A 135 -0.37 1.95 12.15
C ASP A 135 -0.40 3.40 12.59
N LEU A 136 -1.06 3.67 13.72
CA LEU A 136 -1.08 5.01 14.30
C LEU A 136 0.33 5.50 14.62
N GLU A 137 1.19 4.66 15.19
CA GLU A 137 2.58 5.00 15.49
C GLU A 137 3.41 5.35 14.24
N ASN A 138 3.05 4.77 13.10
CA ASN A 138 3.72 4.98 11.81
C ASN A 138 3.17 6.17 11.02
N LEU A 139 2.12 6.86 11.49
CA LEU A 139 1.60 8.06 10.83
C LEU A 139 2.66 9.15 10.68
N GLY A 140 2.55 9.94 9.61
CA GLY A 140 3.44 11.05 9.27
C GLY A 140 3.36 12.26 10.21
N ILE A 141 2.98 12.06 11.46
CA ILE A 141 2.89 13.09 12.50
C ILE A 141 4.26 13.25 13.17
N SER A 142 4.69 14.50 13.36
CA SER A 142 5.97 14.79 13.99
C SER A 142 6.10 14.11 15.36
N PRO A 143 7.24 13.47 15.68
CA PRO A 143 7.48 12.87 17.00
C PRO A 143 7.39 13.85 18.17
N ARG A 144 7.54 15.16 17.90
CA ARG A 144 7.47 16.24 18.92
C ARG A 144 6.04 16.68 19.22
N THR A 145 5.05 16.25 18.42
CA THR A 145 3.65 16.63 18.61
C THR A 145 3.10 16.00 19.89
N SER A 146 2.59 16.83 20.81
CA SER A 146 1.86 16.43 22.01
C SER A 146 0.36 16.54 21.80
N LEU A 147 -0.45 16.06 22.75
CA LEU A 147 -1.91 16.24 22.73
C LEU A 147 -2.30 17.72 22.61
N ASP A 148 -1.69 18.60 23.42
CA ASP A 148 -1.96 20.05 23.39
C ASP A 148 -1.59 20.65 22.03
N THR A 149 -0.44 20.25 21.46
CA THR A 149 -0.02 20.72 20.15
C THR A 149 -0.95 20.22 19.05
N LEU A 150 -1.44 18.98 19.15
CA LEU A 150 -2.41 18.44 18.20
C LEU A 150 -3.76 19.15 18.31
N ALA A 151 -4.17 19.51 19.53
CA ALA A 151 -5.40 20.23 19.78
C ALA A 151 -5.36 21.68 19.25
N SER A 152 -4.23 22.36 19.40
CA SER A 152 -4.06 23.77 19.04
C SER A 152 -3.62 24.01 17.61
N SER A 153 -2.99 23.03 16.94
CA SER A 153 -2.46 23.20 15.59
C SER A 153 -3.52 22.92 14.51
N LEU A 154 -3.69 23.87 13.59
CA LEU A 154 -4.48 23.66 12.37
C LEU A 154 -3.82 22.66 11.41
N ARG A 155 -2.49 22.48 11.50
CA ARG A 155 -1.72 21.51 10.72
C ARG A 155 -0.49 21.06 11.51
N PRO A 156 -0.36 19.78 11.91
CA PRO A 156 0.88 19.28 12.46
C PRO A 156 1.99 19.43 11.41
N ALA A 157 3.17 19.86 11.85
CA ALA A 157 4.33 20.03 10.97
C ALA A 157 4.70 18.67 10.34
N ALA A 158 4.44 18.51 9.05
CA ALA A 158 4.93 17.37 8.30
C ALA A 158 6.46 17.40 8.27
N THR A 159 7.10 16.30 8.57
CA THR A 159 8.56 16.16 8.42
C THR A 159 8.88 16.23 6.93
N LYS A 160 9.46 17.35 6.47
CA LYS A 160 9.94 17.47 5.08
C LYS A 160 11.11 16.50 4.89
N PHE A 161 10.83 15.38 4.22
CA PHE A 161 11.87 14.45 3.81
C PHE A 161 12.66 15.05 2.64
N ARG A 162 14.00 15.05 2.78
CA ARG A 162 14.88 15.47 1.68
C ARG A 162 15.46 14.23 1.01
N PRO A 163 15.32 14.09 -0.32
CA PRO A 163 15.90 12.96 -1.03
C PRO A 163 17.42 12.93 -0.87
N LYS A 164 17.97 11.75 -0.61
CA LYS A 164 19.42 11.52 -0.63
C LYS A 164 19.97 11.77 -2.04
N ARG A 165 21.27 12.05 -2.18
CA ARG A 165 21.88 12.39 -3.47
C ARG A 165 21.59 11.38 -4.59
N HIS A 166 21.76 10.08 -4.31
CA HIS A 166 21.48 9.03 -5.29
C HIS A 166 20.01 8.97 -5.70
N GLN A 167 19.08 9.18 -4.76
CA GLN A 167 17.64 9.21 -5.02
C GLN A 167 17.27 10.41 -5.90
N LYS A 168 17.80 11.59 -5.57
CA LYS A 168 17.60 12.80 -6.40
C LYS A 168 18.11 12.58 -7.81
N THR A 169 19.32 12.03 -7.97
CA THR A 169 19.89 11.73 -9.28
C THR A 169 19.04 10.74 -10.07
N ALA A 170 18.59 9.66 -9.44
CA ALA A 170 17.73 8.66 -10.08
C ALA A 170 16.40 9.27 -10.54
N ALA A 171 15.72 10.03 -9.69
CA ALA A 171 14.46 10.69 -10.03
C ALA A 171 14.64 11.69 -11.19
N THR A 172 15.66 12.55 -11.13
CA THR A 172 15.93 13.53 -12.19
C THR A 172 16.21 12.85 -13.53
N LYS A 173 17.02 11.78 -13.56
CA LYS A 173 17.29 11.01 -14.79
C LYS A 173 16.04 10.33 -15.33
N ALA A 174 15.25 9.70 -14.46
CA ALA A 174 13.99 9.07 -14.85
C ALA A 174 13.01 10.07 -15.46
N VAL A 175 12.87 11.24 -14.85
CA VAL A 175 12.00 12.32 -15.36
C VAL A 175 12.48 12.85 -16.70
N ALA A 176 13.78 13.15 -16.82
CA ALA A 176 14.36 13.65 -18.08
C ALA A 176 14.10 12.66 -19.23
N HIS A 177 14.31 11.37 -19.00
CA HIS A 177 14.03 10.32 -19.97
C HIS A 177 12.53 10.21 -20.30
N LEU A 178 11.66 10.15 -19.28
CA LEU A 178 10.22 10.00 -19.47
C LEU A 178 9.52 11.23 -20.09
N ARG A 179 10.19 12.35 -20.19
CA ARG A 179 9.67 13.51 -20.96
C ARG A 179 9.70 13.26 -22.46
N VAL A 180 10.65 12.48 -22.95
CA VAL A 180 10.87 12.19 -24.38
C VAL A 180 10.55 10.75 -24.76
N HIS A 181 10.68 9.80 -23.81
CA HIS A 181 10.42 8.38 -24.02
C HIS A 181 9.22 7.90 -23.21
N LYS A 182 8.60 6.81 -23.66
CA LYS A 182 7.41 6.26 -23.00
C LYS A 182 7.74 5.33 -21.85
N ARG A 183 8.90 4.69 -21.83
CA ARG A 183 9.28 3.62 -20.90
C ARG A 183 10.71 3.82 -20.42
N GLY A 184 11.00 3.44 -19.17
CA GLY A 184 12.36 3.49 -18.63
C GLY A 184 12.49 2.72 -17.33
N GLN A 185 13.72 2.27 -17.03
CA GLN A 185 14.03 1.43 -15.87
C GLN A 185 14.98 2.13 -14.91
N VAL A 186 14.75 1.97 -13.60
CA VAL A 186 15.66 2.36 -12.54
C VAL A 186 16.06 1.12 -11.75
N LEU A 187 17.34 0.80 -11.76
CA LEU A 187 17.89 -0.37 -11.07
C LEU A 187 18.64 0.10 -9.81
N MET A 188 18.14 -0.27 -8.64
CA MET A 188 18.74 0.09 -7.36
C MET A 188 18.51 -1.01 -6.32
N PRO A 189 19.48 -1.32 -5.43
CA PRO A 189 19.30 -2.31 -4.38
C PRO A 189 18.10 -2.06 -3.48
N SER A 190 17.57 -3.10 -2.85
CA SER A 190 16.54 -2.98 -1.82
C SER A 190 17.05 -2.12 -0.66
N GLY A 191 16.17 -1.41 0.04
CA GLY A 191 16.55 -0.50 1.12
C GLY A 191 17.09 0.87 0.68
N THR A 192 17.40 1.10 -0.60
CA THR A 192 17.92 2.39 -1.09
C THR A 192 16.83 3.44 -1.35
N GLY A 193 15.54 3.08 -1.18
CA GLY A 193 14.39 3.96 -1.31
C GLY A 193 13.86 4.10 -2.73
N LYS A 194 13.87 3.03 -3.53
CA LYS A 194 13.29 2.97 -4.90
C LYS A 194 11.87 3.51 -4.98
N THR A 195 11.03 3.12 -4.05
CA THR A 195 9.60 3.50 -3.99
C THR A 195 9.39 5.01 -4.01
N LEU A 196 10.28 5.80 -3.37
CA LEU A 196 10.20 7.27 -3.37
C LEU A 196 10.64 7.89 -4.71
N ILE A 197 11.40 7.18 -5.52
CA ILE A 197 11.77 7.65 -6.87
C ILE A 197 10.50 7.79 -7.73
N GLY A 198 9.57 6.83 -7.61
CA GLY A 198 8.27 6.90 -8.27
C GLY A 198 7.45 8.12 -7.86
N LEU A 199 7.43 8.43 -6.54
CA LEU A 199 6.77 9.63 -6.01
C LEU A 199 7.33 10.91 -6.62
N TRP A 200 8.65 11.09 -6.57
CA TRP A 200 9.28 12.31 -7.10
C TRP A 200 9.16 12.41 -8.62
N ALA A 201 9.24 11.29 -9.34
CA ALA A 201 8.99 11.27 -10.77
C ALA A 201 7.56 11.74 -11.09
N ARG A 202 6.56 11.27 -10.34
CA ARG A 202 5.18 11.74 -10.46
C ARG A 202 5.05 13.25 -10.22
N GLU A 203 5.66 13.74 -9.14
CA GLU A 203 5.60 15.16 -8.74
C GLU A 203 6.28 16.08 -9.75
N GLU A 204 7.46 15.69 -10.25
CA GLU A 204 8.24 16.48 -11.18
C GLU A 204 7.65 16.45 -12.62
N LEU A 205 7.07 15.31 -13.04
CA LEU A 205 6.30 15.20 -14.28
C LEU A 205 4.94 15.91 -14.17
N ASN A 206 4.51 16.28 -12.98
CA ASN A 206 3.24 16.96 -12.67
C ASN A 206 2.02 16.27 -13.31
N VAL A 207 1.94 14.97 -13.16
CA VAL A 207 0.88 14.14 -13.74
C VAL A 207 -0.33 14.03 -12.83
N LYS A 208 -1.53 13.90 -13.43
CA LYS A 208 -2.80 13.84 -12.70
C LYS A 208 -3.17 12.41 -12.29
N ARG A 209 -3.08 11.46 -13.21
CA ARG A 209 -3.47 10.05 -12.96
C ARG A 209 -2.26 9.17 -12.95
N THR A 210 -2.02 8.51 -11.82
CA THR A 210 -0.90 7.58 -11.63
C THR A 210 -1.44 6.25 -11.11
N VAL A 211 -0.90 5.14 -11.62
CA VAL A 211 -1.07 3.82 -11.00
C VAL A 211 0.28 3.29 -10.56
N VAL A 212 0.33 2.69 -9.39
CA VAL A 212 1.53 2.07 -8.81
C VAL A 212 1.22 0.61 -8.52
N PHE A 213 1.88 -0.29 -9.22
CA PHE A 213 1.79 -1.72 -9.00
C PHE A 213 2.90 -2.20 -8.06
N VAL A 214 2.52 -3.06 -7.12
CA VAL A 214 3.41 -3.67 -6.13
C VAL A 214 3.10 -5.15 -5.96
N PRO A 215 4.05 -5.98 -5.50
CA PRO A 215 3.86 -7.44 -5.43
C PRO A 215 2.88 -7.92 -4.37
N SER A 216 2.67 -7.17 -3.29
CA SER A 216 1.86 -7.61 -2.16
C SER A 216 1.11 -6.48 -1.48
N ILE A 217 0.07 -6.83 -0.72
CA ILE A 217 -0.73 -5.89 0.08
C ILE A 217 0.15 -5.19 1.14
N ALA A 218 1.10 -5.89 1.74
CA ALA A 218 2.04 -5.30 2.69
C ALA A 218 2.88 -4.18 2.06
N LEU A 219 3.41 -4.43 0.84
CA LEU A 219 4.14 -3.42 0.07
C LEU A 219 3.23 -2.30 -0.45
N LEU A 220 1.97 -2.59 -0.78
CA LEU A 220 0.99 -1.57 -1.14
C LEU A 220 0.82 -0.56 -0.01
N ARG A 221 0.61 -1.04 1.22
CA ARG A 221 0.48 -0.20 2.42
C ARG A 221 1.73 0.62 2.69
N GLN A 222 2.89 -0.04 2.64
CA GLN A 222 4.18 0.63 2.84
C GLN A 222 4.39 1.73 1.81
N THR A 223 4.12 1.45 0.53
CA THR A 223 4.28 2.41 -0.57
C THR A 223 3.32 3.58 -0.40
N TRP A 224 2.05 3.31 -0.13
CA TRP A 224 1.05 4.34 0.13
C TRP A 224 1.44 5.23 1.33
N SER A 225 1.81 4.62 2.48
CA SER A 225 2.24 5.36 3.68
C SER A 225 3.48 6.22 3.41
N HIS A 226 4.47 5.70 2.69
CA HIS A 226 5.65 6.46 2.31
C HIS A 226 5.31 7.63 1.37
N TRP A 227 4.42 7.40 0.40
CA TRP A 227 4.04 8.43 -0.55
C TRP A 227 3.23 9.54 0.11
N THR A 228 2.23 9.21 0.91
CA THR A 228 1.42 10.20 1.63
C THR A 228 2.25 11.02 2.62
N LYS A 229 3.18 10.36 3.32
CA LYS A 229 4.08 11.00 4.29
C LYS A 229 5.09 11.95 3.64
N HIS A 230 5.61 11.60 2.47
CA HIS A 230 6.72 12.30 1.83
C HIS A 230 6.33 13.14 0.62
N SER A 231 5.08 13.09 0.20
CA SER A 231 4.59 13.91 -0.91
C SER A 231 4.62 15.39 -0.58
N SER A 232 5.12 16.17 -1.53
CA SER A 232 5.04 17.63 -1.50
C SER A 232 3.73 18.16 -2.10
N LYS A 233 3.01 17.34 -2.87
CA LYS A 233 1.77 17.68 -3.55
C LYS A 233 0.66 16.72 -3.13
N GLU A 234 -0.45 17.24 -2.66
CA GLU A 234 -1.62 16.44 -2.29
C GLU A 234 -2.14 15.63 -3.49
N PHE A 235 -2.63 14.45 -3.20
CA PHE A 235 -3.29 13.58 -4.16
C PHE A 235 -4.37 12.77 -3.46
N TYR A 236 -5.42 12.44 -4.20
CA TYR A 236 -6.39 11.44 -3.80
C TYR A 236 -5.80 10.04 -4.02
N SER A 237 -6.07 9.10 -3.14
CA SER A 237 -5.56 7.73 -3.26
C SER A 237 -6.67 6.69 -3.22
N VAL A 238 -6.52 5.65 -4.04
CA VAL A 238 -7.36 4.45 -4.02
C VAL A 238 -6.44 3.25 -3.88
N ALA A 239 -6.78 2.30 -3.01
CA ALA A 239 -6.10 1.03 -2.89
C ALA A 239 -6.91 -0.06 -3.61
N VAL A 240 -6.26 -0.87 -4.45
CA VAL A 240 -6.88 -1.95 -5.20
C VAL A 240 -6.12 -3.25 -4.97
N CYS A 241 -6.81 -4.28 -4.50
CA CYS A 241 -6.22 -5.61 -4.35
C CYS A 241 -7.24 -6.67 -4.76
N SER A 242 -6.78 -7.82 -5.30
CA SER A 242 -7.67 -8.93 -5.61
C SER A 242 -7.87 -9.83 -4.39
N GLU A 243 -9.05 -10.43 -4.24
CA GLU A 243 -9.37 -11.37 -3.16
C GLU A 243 -8.65 -12.72 -3.28
N SER A 244 -7.99 -12.97 -4.42
CA SER A 244 -7.56 -14.32 -4.83
C SER A 244 -6.32 -14.86 -4.11
N ARG A 245 -5.57 -14.07 -3.37
CA ARG A 245 -4.40 -14.53 -2.61
C ARG A 245 -4.51 -14.22 -1.13
N GLY A 246 -5.13 -15.15 -0.45
CA GLY A 246 -4.93 -15.35 0.97
C GLY A 246 -6.01 -14.77 1.85
N ARG A 247 -6.89 -15.65 2.25
CA ARG A 247 -7.72 -15.49 3.44
C ARG A 247 -6.93 -15.05 4.67
N ASP A 248 -5.59 -15.21 4.65
CA ASP A 248 -4.70 -14.84 5.75
C ASP A 248 -4.09 -13.44 5.62
N SER A 249 -4.05 -12.84 4.43
CA SER A 249 -3.34 -11.55 4.23
C SER A 249 -4.25 -10.31 4.35
N LEU A 250 -5.55 -10.44 4.16
CA LEU A 250 -6.51 -9.36 4.42
C LEU A 250 -6.80 -9.19 5.92
N VAL A 251 -6.68 -10.29 6.68
CA VAL A 251 -7.03 -10.38 8.10
C VAL A 251 -5.90 -9.95 9.03
N SER A 252 -4.66 -10.02 8.58
CA SER A 252 -3.50 -9.83 9.45
C SER A 252 -2.91 -8.43 9.40
N GLY A 253 -3.74 -7.42 9.50
CA GLY A 253 -3.24 -6.08 9.65
C GLY A 253 -4.17 -5.04 9.07
N PRO A 254 -4.07 -3.85 9.59
CA PRO A 254 -4.92 -2.74 9.22
C PRO A 254 -4.76 -2.45 7.73
N SER A 255 -5.87 -2.20 7.09
CA SER A 255 -5.90 -1.64 5.75
C SER A 255 -5.34 -0.22 5.79
N GLY A 256 -4.00 -0.11 5.77
CA GLY A 256 -3.27 1.13 5.94
C GLY A 256 -3.46 2.17 4.83
N ALA A 257 -4.48 2.05 4.01
CA ALA A 257 -4.73 2.98 2.90
C ALA A 257 -5.78 4.05 3.22
N GLY A 258 -5.96 4.42 4.47
CA GLY A 258 -6.93 5.48 4.85
C GLY A 258 -8.39 5.16 4.47
N LEU A 259 -8.58 4.33 3.47
CA LEU A 259 -9.83 3.75 3.00
C LEU A 259 -9.63 2.25 2.79
N PRO A 260 -10.69 1.43 2.95
CA PRO A 260 -10.60 0.00 2.61
C PRO A 260 -10.18 -0.19 1.15
N PRO A 261 -9.37 -1.19 0.85
CA PRO A 261 -9.06 -1.53 -0.53
C PRO A 261 -10.34 -1.96 -1.25
N THR A 262 -10.47 -1.59 -2.51
CA THR A 262 -11.60 -1.97 -3.35
C THR A 262 -11.21 -3.05 -4.36
N THR A 263 -12.16 -3.92 -4.67
CA THR A 263 -12.13 -4.84 -5.81
C THR A 263 -13.20 -4.48 -6.84
N ASP A 264 -13.92 -3.36 -6.60
CA ASP A 264 -15.01 -2.90 -7.46
C ASP A 264 -14.48 -1.96 -8.56
N PRO A 265 -14.60 -2.34 -9.86
CA PRO A 265 -14.19 -1.52 -10.98
C PRO A 265 -14.94 -0.19 -11.07
N ASP A 266 -16.19 -0.13 -10.60
CA ASP A 266 -17.01 1.09 -10.68
C ASP A 266 -16.50 2.15 -9.71
N VAL A 267 -16.12 1.76 -8.50
CA VAL A 267 -15.47 2.65 -7.52
C VAL A 267 -14.16 3.21 -8.08
N ILE A 268 -13.36 2.39 -8.76
CA ILE A 268 -12.10 2.84 -9.37
C ILE A 268 -12.40 3.80 -10.53
N ALA A 269 -13.39 3.48 -11.37
CA ALA A 269 -13.80 4.29 -12.51
C ALA A 269 -14.26 5.69 -12.07
N GLU A 270 -15.08 5.77 -11.01
CA GLU A 270 -15.52 7.02 -10.42
C GLU A 270 -14.35 7.81 -9.84
N ALA A 271 -13.48 7.16 -9.10
CA ALA A 271 -12.29 7.79 -8.53
C ALA A 271 -11.37 8.39 -9.61
N LEU A 272 -11.22 7.74 -10.77
CA LEU A 272 -10.46 8.28 -11.90
C LEU A 272 -11.07 9.54 -12.49
N GLY A 273 -12.36 9.80 -12.27
CA GLY A 273 -13.09 11.02 -12.67
C GLY A 273 -12.89 12.21 -11.75
N VAL A 274 -12.32 12.04 -10.56
CA VAL A 274 -12.14 13.10 -9.55
C VAL A 274 -11.33 14.28 -10.11
N ARG A 275 -11.75 15.50 -9.76
CA ARG A 275 -10.98 16.71 -10.08
C ARG A 275 -9.74 16.75 -9.17
N GLY A 276 -8.57 16.62 -9.75
CA GLY A 276 -7.29 16.72 -9.04
C GLY A 276 -6.37 15.54 -9.32
N PRO A 277 -5.19 15.52 -8.66
CA PRO A 277 -4.27 14.41 -8.81
C PRO A 277 -4.77 13.17 -8.06
N ILE A 278 -4.76 12.02 -8.72
CA ILE A 278 -5.10 10.72 -8.15
C ILE A 278 -3.96 9.72 -8.32
N VAL A 279 -3.78 8.87 -7.31
CA VAL A 279 -2.87 7.72 -7.34
C VAL A 279 -3.65 6.46 -6.97
N VAL A 280 -3.66 5.50 -7.87
CA VAL A 280 -4.19 4.15 -7.64
C VAL A 280 -3.01 3.27 -7.21
N PHE A 281 -3.04 2.76 -6.00
CA PHE A 281 -2.08 1.77 -5.49
C PHE A 281 -2.69 0.39 -5.66
N ALA A 282 -2.03 -0.50 -6.38
CA ALA A 282 -2.58 -1.80 -6.71
C ALA A 282 -1.57 -2.93 -6.52
N THR A 283 -2.05 -4.10 -6.15
CA THR A 283 -1.25 -5.32 -6.33
C THR A 283 -1.26 -5.74 -7.80
N TYR A 284 -0.22 -6.45 -8.25
CA TYR A 284 -0.20 -6.96 -9.63
C TYR A 284 -1.41 -7.85 -9.94
N ASP A 285 -1.85 -8.64 -8.99
CA ASP A 285 -3.03 -9.52 -9.13
C ASP A 285 -4.33 -8.72 -9.39
N ALA A 286 -4.38 -7.45 -8.98
CA ALA A 286 -5.53 -6.57 -9.19
C ALA A 286 -5.52 -5.86 -10.57
N ALA A 287 -4.55 -6.13 -11.42
CA ALA A 287 -4.43 -5.47 -12.73
C ALA A 287 -5.69 -5.67 -13.61
N ALA A 288 -6.34 -6.84 -13.50
CA ALA A 288 -7.58 -7.11 -14.25
C ALA A 288 -8.74 -6.20 -13.82
N VAL A 289 -8.86 -5.91 -12.53
CA VAL A 289 -9.90 -5.02 -11.98
C VAL A 289 -9.68 -3.59 -12.48
N ILE A 290 -8.42 -3.15 -12.53
CA ILE A 290 -8.05 -1.83 -13.07
C ILE A 290 -8.33 -1.75 -14.58
N GLU A 291 -8.02 -2.80 -15.33
CA GLU A 291 -8.33 -2.90 -16.75
C GLU A 291 -9.84 -2.74 -17.00
N GLU A 292 -10.68 -3.43 -16.22
CA GLU A 292 -12.13 -3.32 -16.31
C GLU A 292 -12.60 -1.88 -16.01
N ALA A 293 -12.07 -1.26 -14.96
CA ALA A 293 -12.38 0.14 -14.63
C ALA A 293 -12.01 1.11 -15.75
N ILE A 294 -10.86 0.93 -16.39
CA ILE A 294 -10.43 1.76 -17.52
C ILE A 294 -11.35 1.58 -18.72
N LYS A 295 -11.77 0.32 -19.02
CA LYS A 295 -12.69 0.01 -20.12
C LYS A 295 -14.07 0.66 -19.94
N LYS A 296 -14.55 0.80 -18.71
CA LYS A 296 -15.80 1.50 -18.37
C LYS A 296 -15.70 3.02 -18.55
N THR A 297 -14.48 3.54 -18.55
CA THR A 297 -14.21 4.99 -18.67
C THR A 297 -13.38 5.27 -19.92
N LYS A 298 -13.28 6.55 -20.31
CA LYS A 298 -12.32 6.99 -21.36
C LYS A 298 -11.00 7.46 -20.75
N TRP A 299 -10.72 7.09 -19.48
CA TRP A 299 -9.54 7.54 -18.78
C TRP A 299 -8.35 6.65 -19.04
N SER A 300 -7.17 7.23 -19.10
CA SER A 300 -5.89 6.54 -19.13
C SER A 300 -4.99 7.12 -18.06
N PHE A 301 -4.01 6.37 -17.63
CA PHE A 301 -2.99 6.86 -16.69
C PHE A 301 -1.96 7.74 -17.43
N ASN A 302 -1.52 8.80 -16.77
CA ASN A 302 -0.42 9.61 -17.27
C ASN A 302 0.93 8.93 -16.97
N LEU A 303 0.98 8.18 -15.85
CA LEU A 303 2.15 7.47 -15.40
C LEU A 303 1.75 6.13 -14.75
N MET A 304 2.35 5.04 -15.20
CA MET A 304 2.34 3.75 -14.53
C MET A 304 3.71 3.51 -13.91
N ILE A 305 3.74 3.03 -12.69
CA ILE A 305 4.94 2.65 -11.97
C ILE A 305 4.80 1.19 -11.57
N ALA A 306 5.79 0.38 -11.92
CA ALA A 306 5.92 -1.00 -11.49
C ALA A 306 7.05 -1.08 -10.47
N ASP A 307 6.72 -1.21 -9.18
CA ASP A 307 7.72 -1.43 -8.14
C ASP A 307 8.00 -2.94 -8.02
N ASP A 308 9.27 -3.30 -7.82
CA ASP A 308 9.76 -4.66 -7.95
C ASP A 308 9.35 -5.31 -9.28
N ALA A 309 9.64 -4.60 -10.37
CA ALA A 309 9.20 -4.91 -11.74
C ALA A 309 9.69 -6.26 -12.26
N HIS A 310 10.69 -6.89 -11.63
CA HIS A 310 11.12 -8.26 -11.96
C HIS A 310 9.98 -9.27 -11.86
N ASN A 311 8.96 -9.01 -11.04
CA ASN A 311 7.77 -9.85 -10.95
C ASN A 311 6.95 -9.87 -12.25
N THR A 312 7.06 -8.85 -13.10
CA THR A 312 6.32 -8.79 -14.38
C THR A 312 6.92 -9.67 -15.47
N THR A 313 8.06 -10.29 -15.22
CA THR A 313 8.75 -11.19 -16.17
C THR A 313 8.33 -12.66 -16.02
N SER A 314 7.63 -13.02 -14.93
CA SER A 314 7.32 -14.41 -14.57
C SER A 314 6.37 -15.07 -15.55
N ALA A 315 6.81 -16.18 -16.14
CA ALA A 315 5.95 -17.07 -16.91
C ALA A 315 4.94 -17.76 -15.98
N GLY A 316 3.67 -17.49 -16.14
CA GLY A 316 2.63 -18.26 -15.46
C GLY A 316 1.51 -17.46 -14.80
N LEU A 317 1.64 -16.14 -14.64
CA LEU A 317 0.57 -15.30 -14.11
C LEU A 317 0.30 -14.15 -15.07
N ALA A 318 -0.71 -14.29 -15.93
CA ALA A 318 -1.15 -13.25 -16.86
C ALA A 318 -1.44 -11.89 -16.15
N ALA A 319 -1.83 -11.93 -14.88
CA ALA A 319 -2.04 -10.74 -14.06
C ALA A 319 -0.78 -9.87 -13.95
N PHE A 320 0.40 -10.48 -13.83
CA PHE A 320 1.67 -9.76 -13.64
C PHE A 320 2.20 -9.12 -14.92
N THR A 321 1.82 -9.63 -16.10
CA THR A 321 2.24 -9.07 -17.39
C THR A 321 1.31 -7.98 -17.92
N ARG A 322 0.05 -7.91 -17.45
CA ARG A 322 -0.93 -6.88 -17.86
C ARG A 322 -0.39 -5.44 -17.77
N PRO A 323 0.37 -5.03 -16.74
CA PRO A 323 0.93 -3.68 -16.67
C PRO A 323 1.93 -3.36 -17.78
N LEU A 324 2.47 -4.35 -18.48
CA LEU A 324 3.41 -4.15 -19.58
C LEU A 324 2.73 -3.69 -20.87
N ASP A 325 1.43 -4.01 -21.03
CA ASP A 325 0.68 -3.79 -22.26
C ASP A 325 -0.25 -2.57 -22.16
N ASP A 326 -0.26 -1.75 -23.21
CA ASP A 326 -1.15 -0.59 -23.35
C ASP A 326 -2.62 -1.01 -23.59
N GLU A 327 -2.88 -2.20 -24.14
CA GLU A 327 -4.22 -2.73 -24.36
C GLU A 327 -4.91 -3.09 -23.04
N HIS A 328 -4.14 -3.54 -22.03
CA HIS A 328 -4.63 -3.87 -20.72
C HIS A 328 -4.63 -2.67 -19.78
N ILE A 329 -3.48 -2.01 -19.63
CA ILE A 329 -3.34 -0.84 -18.75
C ILE A 329 -2.89 0.35 -19.59
N ALA A 330 -3.84 1.12 -20.09
CA ALA A 330 -3.56 2.30 -20.89
C ALA A 330 -2.78 3.36 -20.08
N ALA A 331 -1.49 3.55 -20.40
CA ALA A 331 -0.63 4.50 -19.71
C ALA A 331 0.30 5.23 -20.68
N ARG A 332 0.36 6.57 -20.58
CA ARG A 332 1.21 7.41 -21.44
C ARG A 332 2.71 7.14 -21.18
N ARG A 333 3.08 6.85 -19.94
CA ARG A 333 4.47 6.60 -19.53
C ARG A 333 4.52 5.45 -18.54
N ARG A 334 5.62 4.69 -18.57
CA ARG A 334 5.90 3.58 -17.64
C ARG A 334 7.27 3.71 -17.02
N LEU A 335 7.34 3.58 -15.70
CA LEU A 335 8.58 3.56 -14.92
C LEU A 335 8.68 2.22 -14.19
N PHE A 336 9.72 1.46 -14.50
CA PHE A 336 9.99 0.18 -13.87
C PHE A 336 11.09 0.33 -12.84
N LEU A 337 10.82 -0.07 -11.61
CA LEU A 337 11.74 0.00 -10.48
C LEU A 337 12.06 -1.42 -10.03
N THR A 338 13.33 -1.79 -9.95
CA THR A 338 13.73 -3.10 -9.42
C THR A 338 15.14 -3.09 -8.85
N ALA A 339 15.42 -4.03 -7.94
CA ALA A 339 16.77 -4.30 -7.47
C ALA A 339 17.47 -5.34 -8.39
N THR A 340 16.71 -6.31 -8.85
CA THR A 340 17.19 -7.52 -9.54
C THR A 340 16.48 -7.65 -10.88
N PRO A 341 17.08 -7.14 -11.98
CA PRO A 341 16.46 -7.32 -13.30
C PRO A 341 16.51 -8.79 -13.71
N THR A 342 15.38 -9.36 -14.08
CA THR A 342 15.30 -10.72 -14.63
C THR A 342 15.65 -10.70 -16.11
N ILE A 343 16.71 -11.41 -16.48
CA ILE A 343 17.16 -11.55 -17.86
C ILE A 343 16.97 -13.01 -18.28
N VAL A 344 16.12 -13.25 -19.27
CA VAL A 344 15.80 -14.57 -19.77
C VAL A 344 16.47 -14.78 -21.13
N SER A 345 17.24 -15.88 -21.28
CA SER A 345 17.86 -16.20 -22.56
C SER A 345 16.84 -16.75 -23.55
N LYS A 346 16.94 -16.37 -24.83
CA LYS A 346 16.08 -16.85 -25.94
C LYS A 346 16.00 -18.37 -26.09
N ARG A 347 16.90 -19.15 -25.46
CA ARG A 347 16.93 -20.60 -25.52
C ARG A 347 15.90 -21.33 -24.67
N SER A 348 15.25 -20.63 -23.71
CA SER A 348 14.24 -21.24 -22.85
C SER A 348 12.86 -21.36 -23.50
N HIS A 349 12.64 -20.83 -24.71
CA HIS A 349 11.35 -20.85 -25.41
C HIS A 349 10.97 -22.18 -26.08
N LYS A 350 11.78 -23.23 -25.99
CA LYS A 350 11.60 -24.48 -26.80
C LYS A 350 11.21 -25.73 -26.01
N ARG A 351 10.73 -25.68 -24.79
CA ARG A 351 10.27 -26.88 -24.07
C ARG A 351 8.93 -26.65 -23.41
N GLY A 352 7.86 -27.14 -24.06
CA GLY A 352 6.53 -27.31 -23.47
C GLY A 352 5.45 -27.06 -24.50
N ASN A 353 4.79 -28.13 -24.96
CA ASN A 353 3.45 -28.05 -25.54
C ASN A 353 2.50 -27.51 -24.45
N GLU A 354 1.54 -26.71 -24.91
CA GLU A 354 0.40 -26.18 -24.17
C GLU A 354 0.63 -24.83 -23.47
N GLU A 355 -0.05 -23.82 -24.04
CA GLU A 355 -0.13 -22.43 -23.69
C GLU A 355 1.21 -21.65 -23.74
N SER A 356 1.36 -20.81 -24.77
CA SER A 356 2.54 -19.96 -24.96
C SER A 356 2.57 -18.87 -23.89
N TYR A 357 3.18 -19.14 -22.76
CA TYR A 357 3.51 -18.12 -21.77
C TYR A 357 4.54 -17.17 -22.37
N GLN A 358 4.16 -15.92 -22.57
CA GLN A 358 5.13 -14.89 -22.96
C GLN A 358 6.01 -14.54 -21.76
N ILE A 359 7.25 -15.02 -21.79
CA ILE A 359 8.26 -14.61 -20.82
C ILE A 359 8.92 -13.34 -21.33
N HIS A 360 8.75 -12.25 -20.60
CA HIS A 360 9.42 -10.99 -20.91
C HIS A 360 10.77 -10.92 -20.21
N SER A 361 11.79 -10.47 -20.92
CA SER A 361 13.11 -10.23 -20.36
C SER A 361 13.34 -8.74 -20.16
N MET A 362 13.85 -8.32 -19.00
CA MET A 362 14.04 -6.90 -18.70
C MET A 362 15.13 -6.21 -19.53
N ASN A 363 15.87 -6.94 -20.37
CA ASN A 363 16.74 -6.36 -21.40
C ASN A 363 16.01 -6.04 -22.71
N ASP A 364 14.70 -6.37 -22.81
CA ASP A 364 13.87 -5.95 -23.92
C ASP A 364 13.47 -4.46 -23.73
N THR A 365 14.13 -3.61 -24.50
CA THR A 365 13.92 -2.16 -24.42
C THR A 365 12.57 -1.69 -25.02
N GLU A 366 11.93 -2.50 -25.87
CA GLU A 366 10.60 -2.18 -26.37
C GLU A 366 9.54 -2.35 -25.27
N VAL A 367 9.71 -3.36 -24.40
CA VAL A 367 8.79 -3.65 -23.31
C VAL A 367 9.09 -2.82 -22.06
N PHE A 368 10.36 -2.73 -21.64
CA PHE A 368 10.75 -2.09 -20.37
C PHE A 368 11.38 -0.70 -20.53
N GLY A 369 11.78 -0.34 -21.74
CA GLY A 369 12.57 0.86 -21.99
C GLY A 369 14.03 0.71 -21.57
N GLU A 370 14.81 1.77 -21.70
CA GLU A 370 16.23 1.78 -21.33
C GLU A 370 16.44 1.89 -19.82
N ILE A 371 17.60 1.42 -19.35
CA ILE A 371 18.04 1.62 -17.97
C ILE A 371 18.56 3.05 -17.83
N VAL A 372 17.74 3.95 -17.27
CA VAL A 372 18.05 5.37 -17.11
C VAL A 372 18.93 5.66 -15.92
N TYR A 373 18.89 4.79 -14.92
CA TYR A 373 19.76 4.88 -13.74
C TYR A 373 20.03 3.49 -13.17
N ARG A 374 21.28 3.25 -12.84
CA ARG A 374 21.74 2.03 -12.17
C ARG A 374 22.60 2.42 -10.98
N LEU A 375 22.29 1.86 -9.81
CA LEU A 375 23.14 1.88 -8.62
C LEU A 375 23.58 0.44 -8.34
N PRO A 376 24.84 0.08 -8.62
CA PRO A 376 25.37 -1.25 -8.30
C PRO A 376 25.33 -1.50 -6.79
N PHE A 377 25.18 -2.76 -6.38
CA PHE A 377 25.18 -3.13 -4.96
C PHE A 377 26.49 -2.77 -4.26
N SER A 378 27.64 -3.00 -4.94
CA SER A 378 28.97 -2.62 -4.44
C SER A 378 29.07 -1.12 -4.15
N GLU A 379 28.56 -0.28 -5.07
CA GLU A 379 28.55 1.17 -4.88
C GLU A 379 27.61 1.60 -3.73
N ALA A 380 26.48 0.90 -3.58
CA ALA A 380 25.55 1.16 -2.47
C ALA A 380 26.18 0.79 -1.12
N LEU A 381 26.97 -0.26 -1.05
CA LEU A 381 27.72 -0.70 0.13
C LEU A 381 28.83 0.30 0.48
N GLU A 382 29.67 0.67 -0.48
CA GLU A 382 30.71 1.68 -0.29
C GLU A 382 30.17 3.00 0.24
N LYS A 383 28.99 3.41 -0.27
CA LYS A 383 28.29 4.63 0.18
C LYS A 383 27.50 4.46 1.47
N LYS A 384 27.57 3.29 2.11
CA LYS A 384 26.81 2.96 3.35
C LYS A 384 25.31 3.24 3.23
N LEU A 385 24.74 2.95 2.05
CA LEU A 385 23.30 3.09 1.78
C LEU A 385 22.53 1.84 2.15
N VAL A 386 23.21 0.71 2.18
CA VAL A 386 22.73 -0.62 2.60
C VAL A 386 23.66 -1.15 3.68
N THR A 387 23.15 -2.09 4.50
CA THR A 387 23.96 -2.78 5.51
C THR A 387 24.91 -3.77 4.85
N ASP A 388 26.02 -4.02 5.49
CA ASP A 388 26.93 -5.09 5.10
C ASP A 388 26.24 -6.46 5.21
N TYR A 389 26.73 -7.47 4.50
CA TYR A 389 26.15 -8.80 4.48
C TYR A 389 27.24 -9.86 4.52
N GLU A 390 26.91 -10.99 5.11
CA GLU A 390 27.72 -12.19 5.09
C GLU A 390 27.04 -13.24 4.22
N VAL A 391 27.82 -13.90 3.37
CA VAL A 391 27.33 -15.01 2.53
C VAL A 391 27.73 -16.32 3.17
N LEU A 392 26.75 -17.06 3.69
CA LEU A 392 26.95 -18.42 4.14
C LEU A 392 26.70 -19.39 2.97
N VAL A 393 27.75 -20.01 2.47
CA VAL A 393 27.61 -21.05 1.46
C VAL A 393 27.53 -22.41 2.16
N VAL A 394 26.35 -23.03 2.12
CA VAL A 394 26.16 -24.39 2.61
C VAL A 394 26.28 -25.35 1.44
N GLY A 395 27.40 -26.11 1.38
CA GLY A 395 27.55 -27.22 0.45
C GLY A 395 26.75 -28.42 0.93
N VAL A 396 25.81 -28.92 0.14
CA VAL A 396 25.07 -30.15 0.43
C VAL A 396 25.57 -31.25 -0.49
N ASP A 397 26.20 -32.25 0.08
CA ASP A 397 26.86 -33.36 -0.64
C ASP A 397 25.95 -34.60 -0.75
N ASP A 398 24.64 -34.41 -0.63
CA ASP A 398 23.65 -35.47 -0.73
C ASP A 398 23.07 -35.57 -2.15
N THR A 399 23.32 -36.67 -2.82
CA THR A 399 22.83 -36.96 -4.17
C THR A 399 21.27 -36.97 -4.26
N ALA A 400 20.58 -37.30 -3.19
CA ALA A 400 19.11 -37.28 -3.11
C ALA A 400 18.57 -35.86 -3.12
N ILE A 401 19.20 -34.93 -2.37
CA ILE A 401 18.86 -33.52 -2.33
C ILE A 401 19.19 -32.85 -3.66
N ALA A 402 20.35 -33.14 -4.24
CA ALA A 402 20.74 -32.65 -5.59
C ALA A 402 19.74 -33.08 -6.67
N LYS A 403 19.18 -34.29 -6.56
CA LYS A 403 18.16 -34.80 -7.47
C LYS A 403 16.79 -34.11 -7.25
N GLY A 404 16.43 -33.79 -6.00
CA GLY A 404 15.25 -33.02 -5.62
C GLY A 404 15.31 -31.59 -6.20
N ILE A 405 16.42 -30.90 -6.02
CA ILE A 405 16.66 -29.55 -6.58
C ILE A 405 16.54 -29.56 -8.12
N ARG A 406 17.16 -30.55 -8.79
CA ARG A 406 17.07 -30.66 -10.26
C ARG A 406 15.68 -30.99 -10.77
N SER A 407 14.83 -31.63 -9.96
CA SER A 407 13.46 -32.01 -10.33
C SER A 407 12.41 -30.97 -9.95
N GLY A 408 12.77 -29.86 -9.26
CA GLY A 408 11.85 -28.83 -8.80
C GLY A 408 10.85 -29.30 -7.75
N LYS A 409 11.14 -30.42 -7.06
CA LYS A 409 10.25 -30.94 -6.00
C LYS A 409 10.63 -30.34 -4.63
N PRO A 410 9.66 -29.98 -3.80
CA PRO A 410 9.92 -29.50 -2.47
C PRO A 410 10.69 -30.54 -1.64
N LEU A 411 11.73 -30.08 -0.94
CA LEU A 411 12.55 -30.92 -0.07
C LEU A 411 11.95 -30.91 1.34
N LYS A 412 11.61 -32.09 1.87
CA LYS A 412 11.21 -32.24 3.26
C LYS A 412 12.47 -32.35 4.14
N LEU A 413 12.81 -31.28 4.81
CA LEU A 413 13.73 -31.31 5.96
C LEU A 413 12.88 -31.45 7.23
N THR A 414 13.39 -32.20 8.20
CA THR A 414 12.69 -32.49 9.48
C THR A 414 12.17 -31.21 10.13
N GLY A 415 10.87 -30.91 9.90
CA GLY A 415 10.15 -29.81 10.52
C GLY A 415 9.67 -28.67 9.63
N SER A 416 10.07 -28.59 8.34
CA SER A 416 9.58 -27.57 7.42
C SER A 416 9.77 -28.01 5.97
N GLU A 417 8.80 -27.67 5.12
CA GLU A 417 8.93 -27.76 3.66
C GLU A 417 9.62 -26.48 3.17
N ILE A 418 10.77 -26.62 2.50
CA ILE A 418 11.46 -25.50 1.86
C ILE A 418 11.35 -25.72 0.37
N ASP A 419 10.89 -24.71 -0.38
CA ASP A 419 10.84 -24.75 -1.83
C ASP A 419 12.25 -24.75 -2.40
N ALA A 420 12.52 -25.65 -3.34
CA ALA A 420 13.82 -25.75 -4.02
C ALA A 420 14.21 -24.46 -4.77
N GLY A 421 13.25 -23.59 -5.08
CA GLY A 421 13.47 -22.26 -5.65
C GLY A 421 14.03 -21.24 -4.65
N GLU A 422 13.75 -21.37 -3.36
CA GLU A 422 14.28 -20.49 -2.31
C GLU A 422 15.75 -20.79 -1.96
N LEU A 423 16.23 -22.01 -2.25
CA LEU A 423 17.63 -22.41 -2.02
C LEU A 423 18.57 -21.98 -3.16
N ALA A 424 18.03 -21.57 -4.30
CA ALA A 424 18.80 -21.21 -5.50
C ALA A 424 18.82 -19.69 -5.79
N ALA A 425 18.18 -18.87 -4.96
CA ALA A 425 18.12 -17.40 -5.02
C ALA A 425 19.09 -16.75 -4.05
#